data_9460c2d8e6d71866962dbf5fa1d3084d
#
_entry.id   9460c2d8e6d71866962dbf5fa1d3084d
#
_cell.length_a   1.000
_cell.length_b   1.000
_cell.length_c   1.000
_cell.angle_alpha   90.00
_cell.angle_beta   90.00
_cell.angle_gamma   90.00
#
_symmetry.space_group_name_H-M   'P 1'
#
loop_
_entity.id
_entity.type
_entity.pdbx_description
1 polymer ?
#
loop_
_entity_poly.entity_id
_entity_poly.type
_entity_poly.pdbx_seq_one_letter_code
_entity_poly.pdbx_strand_id
1 'polypeptide(L)'
;DDASDGEVDPEKWVVQTLRRNMVATPGRNSNVLSVSVSEENSELAAGLANAVSEAYVRTNLELRTDPARRFSQWYDEQMTVLRDNLREARTRLTDYQQSHGIVAADQKLDVETSKLRELSSMLVAAQGDRLQDDVRQVQDKQASAQVLGNPVVQKLRSDLAQAEATLSDASTRYGRNHPEYKKAEAEVQSLKSQLSQETRVVGSSLQSTAAQSAKRESELRDAVAEQKEKVLKLNAQRDELDLLKQEVDAAQEAYNTASGRASASRLESRLSQ
;
A
#
# COMPACT_ATOMS: atom_id res chain seq x y z
N ASP A 1 32.04 -64.14 41.28
CA ASP A 1 33.23 -63.44 41.77
C ASP A 1 33.38 -62.15 41.01
N ASP A 2 32.66 -61.14 41.45
CA ASP A 2 32.90 -59.77 40.97
C ASP A 2 32.83 -58.83 42.16
N ALA A 3 33.98 -58.76 42.86
CA ALA A 3 34.24 -57.79 43.89
C ALA A 3 34.50 -56.43 43.19
N SER A 4 33.42 -55.72 42.86
CA SER A 4 33.54 -54.27 42.55
C SER A 4 33.91 -53.57 43.85
N ASP A 5 35.20 -53.31 43.99
CA ASP A 5 35.83 -52.46 44.98
C ASP A 5 35.15 -51.08 44.87
N GLY A 6 34.13 -50.84 45.71
CA GLY A 6 33.40 -49.60 45.73
C GLY A 6 34.28 -48.51 46.34
N GLU A 7 34.99 -47.80 45.50
CA GLU A 7 35.65 -46.54 45.86
C GLU A 7 34.58 -45.61 46.43
N VAL A 8 34.55 -45.60 47.77
CA VAL A 8 33.60 -44.74 48.53
C VAL A 8 34.00 -43.31 48.24
N ASP A 9 33.24 -42.65 47.40
CA ASP A 9 33.40 -41.23 47.09
C ASP A 9 33.55 -40.45 48.46
N PRO A 10 34.73 -39.90 48.75
CA PRO A 10 35.00 -39.26 50.02
C PRO A 10 34.00 -38.17 50.40
N GLU A 11 33.49 -37.46 49.39
CA GLU A 11 32.46 -36.41 49.59
C GLU A 11 31.13 -37.00 50.07
N LYS A 12 30.69 -38.10 49.47
CA LYS A 12 29.44 -38.78 49.88
C LYS A 12 29.55 -39.33 51.27
N TRP A 13 30.73 -39.87 51.62
CA TRP A 13 30.99 -40.40 52.98
C TRP A 13 30.91 -39.28 54.02
N VAL A 14 31.57 -38.13 53.76
CA VAL A 14 31.54 -36.98 54.66
C VAL A 14 30.11 -36.46 54.84
N VAL A 15 29.38 -36.30 53.74
CA VAL A 15 27.95 -35.88 53.80
C VAL A 15 27.09 -36.83 54.60
N GLN A 16 27.24 -38.14 54.42
CA GLN A 16 26.48 -39.13 55.19
C GLN A 16 26.82 -39.11 56.67
N THR A 17 28.10 -38.96 57.04
CA THR A 17 28.59 -38.90 58.39
C THR A 17 28.10 -37.61 59.07
N LEU A 18 28.21 -36.46 58.40
CA LEU A 18 27.70 -35.20 58.92
C LEU A 18 26.18 -35.26 59.12
N ARG A 19 25.45 -35.83 58.18
CA ARG A 19 23.98 -36.00 58.28
C ARG A 19 23.52 -36.91 59.46
N ARG A 20 24.35 -37.84 59.83
CA ARG A 20 24.10 -38.72 60.96
C ARG A 20 24.35 -38.02 62.30
N ASN A 21 25.34 -37.16 62.35
CA ASN A 21 25.85 -36.52 63.58
C ASN A 21 25.33 -35.09 63.78
N MET A 22 24.48 -34.61 62.86
CA MET A 22 23.93 -33.24 62.87
C MET A 22 22.41 -33.33 63.23
N VAL A 23 21.99 -32.44 64.10
CA VAL A 23 20.55 -32.24 64.42
C VAL A 23 20.22 -30.75 64.20
N ALA A 24 19.23 -30.46 63.35
CA ALA A 24 18.71 -29.11 63.14
C ALA A 24 17.29 -29.03 63.76
N THR A 25 17.12 -28.15 64.75
CA THR A 25 15.83 -27.99 65.46
C THR A 25 15.32 -26.55 65.30
N PRO A 26 14.10 -26.35 64.79
CA PRO A 26 13.49 -25.00 64.72
C PRO A 26 13.10 -24.56 66.14
N GLY A 27 13.38 -23.32 66.48
CA GLY A 27 12.96 -22.73 67.77
C GLY A 27 11.43 -22.61 67.81
N ARG A 28 10.84 -22.94 69.03
CA ARG A 28 9.40 -22.80 69.25
C ARG A 28 9.00 -21.30 69.15
N ASN A 29 8.13 -20.96 68.29
CA ASN A 29 7.64 -19.58 68.03
C ASN A 29 8.72 -18.55 67.69
N SER A 30 9.83 -18.95 67.10
CA SER A 30 10.89 -18.05 66.68
C SER A 30 11.41 -18.45 65.26
N ASN A 31 11.98 -17.49 64.54
CA ASN A 31 12.66 -17.74 63.25
C ASN A 31 14.12 -18.22 63.43
N VAL A 32 14.44 -18.77 64.62
CA VAL A 32 15.78 -19.24 64.92
C VAL A 32 15.86 -20.75 64.64
N LEU A 33 16.87 -21.16 63.89
CA LEU A 33 17.23 -22.55 63.67
C LEU A 33 18.50 -22.87 64.45
N SER A 34 18.41 -23.86 65.33
CA SER A 34 19.54 -24.36 66.09
C SER A 34 20.19 -25.55 65.38
N VAL A 35 21.46 -25.49 65.10
CA VAL A 35 22.25 -26.57 64.50
C VAL A 35 23.18 -27.13 65.55
N SER A 36 23.08 -28.44 65.85
CA SER A 36 23.98 -29.12 66.75
C SER A 36 24.70 -30.24 66.04
N VAL A 37 26.01 -30.36 66.26
CA VAL A 37 26.86 -31.43 65.73
C VAL A 37 27.53 -32.14 66.86
N SER A 38 27.46 -33.48 66.87
CA SER A 38 28.04 -34.35 67.89
C SER A 38 29.28 -35.03 67.24
N GLU A 39 30.48 -34.76 67.80
CA GLU A 39 31.73 -35.40 67.39
C GLU A 39 32.65 -35.59 68.59
N GLU A 40 33.59 -36.57 68.52
CA GLU A 40 34.53 -36.87 69.58
C GLU A 40 35.49 -35.69 69.88
N ASN A 41 35.82 -34.90 68.86
CA ASN A 41 36.66 -33.72 69.00
C ASN A 41 35.80 -32.43 69.05
N SER A 42 35.83 -31.72 70.13
CA SER A 42 35.02 -30.51 70.37
C SER A 42 35.35 -29.33 69.36
N GLU A 43 36.60 -29.19 68.98
CA GLU A 43 36.99 -28.16 67.97
C GLU A 43 36.41 -28.48 66.55
N LEU A 44 36.47 -29.80 66.24
CA LEU A 44 35.86 -30.28 64.95
C LEU A 44 34.37 -30.13 65.01
N ALA A 45 33.68 -30.47 66.07
CA ALA A 45 32.24 -30.29 66.23
C ALA A 45 31.81 -28.84 66.10
N ALA A 46 32.53 -27.90 66.73
CA ALA A 46 32.26 -26.47 66.61
C ALA A 46 32.53 -25.94 65.18
N GLY A 47 33.63 -26.39 64.57
CA GLY A 47 33.97 -26.01 63.17
C GLY A 47 32.92 -26.47 62.16
N LEU A 48 32.42 -27.73 62.28
CA LEU A 48 31.36 -28.27 61.44
C LEU A 48 30.02 -27.56 61.64
N ALA A 49 29.62 -27.28 62.89
CA ALA A 49 28.38 -26.56 63.20
C ALA A 49 28.39 -25.15 62.59
N ASN A 50 29.52 -24.44 62.69
CA ASN A 50 29.70 -23.12 62.10
C ASN A 50 29.66 -23.19 60.54
N ALA A 51 30.39 -24.15 59.96
CA ALA A 51 30.41 -24.34 58.52
C ALA A 51 29.03 -24.65 57.94
N VAL A 52 28.25 -25.49 58.60
CA VAL A 52 26.85 -25.79 58.20
C VAL A 52 25.99 -24.54 58.35
N SER A 53 26.13 -23.79 59.44
CA SER A 53 25.35 -22.57 59.66
C SER A 53 25.66 -21.52 58.57
N GLU A 54 26.94 -21.32 58.23
CA GLU A 54 27.41 -20.42 57.16
C GLU A 54 26.89 -20.88 55.78
N ALA A 55 26.98 -22.20 55.47
CA ALA A 55 26.49 -22.77 54.25
C ALA A 55 24.95 -22.61 54.14
N TYR A 56 24.23 -22.81 55.26
CA TYR A 56 22.77 -22.60 55.26
C TYR A 56 22.39 -21.14 55.00
N VAL A 57 23.03 -20.20 55.65
CA VAL A 57 22.80 -18.75 55.42
C VAL A 57 23.12 -18.36 53.98
N ARG A 58 24.25 -18.84 53.42
CA ARG A 58 24.66 -18.61 52.07
C ARG A 58 23.61 -19.19 51.07
N THR A 59 23.27 -20.47 51.24
CA THR A 59 22.31 -21.12 50.36
C THR A 59 20.91 -20.50 50.45
N ASN A 60 20.47 -20.09 51.63
CA ASN A 60 19.19 -19.40 51.80
C ASN A 60 19.19 -18.02 51.13
N LEU A 61 20.31 -17.29 51.21
CA LEU A 61 20.49 -16.02 50.52
C LEU A 61 20.50 -16.23 48.99
N GLU A 62 21.24 -17.23 48.50
CA GLU A 62 21.28 -17.58 47.08
C GLU A 62 19.88 -18.00 46.59
N LEU A 63 19.16 -18.85 47.29
CA LEU A 63 17.80 -19.26 46.95
C LEU A 63 16.82 -18.06 46.85
N ARG A 64 17.03 -17.00 47.62
CA ARG A 64 16.21 -15.79 47.59
C ARG A 64 16.64 -14.82 46.52
N THR A 65 17.96 -14.68 46.26
CA THR A 65 18.49 -13.67 45.35
C THR A 65 18.68 -14.17 43.92
N ASP A 66 18.98 -15.48 43.74
CA ASP A 66 19.19 -16.07 42.41
C ASP A 66 17.99 -15.94 41.45
N PRO A 67 16.74 -16.20 41.87
CA PRO A 67 15.60 -16.01 41.01
C PRO A 67 15.48 -14.57 40.53
N ALA A 68 15.65 -13.59 41.44
CA ALA A 68 15.57 -12.17 41.11
C ALA A 68 16.69 -11.73 40.10
N ARG A 69 17.93 -12.27 40.30
CA ARG A 69 19.04 -12.03 39.39
C ARG A 69 18.78 -12.63 38.00
N ARG A 70 18.31 -13.88 37.93
CA ARG A 70 17.98 -14.56 36.67
C ARG A 70 16.85 -13.83 35.92
N PHE A 71 15.82 -13.40 36.66
CA PHE A 71 14.76 -12.58 36.06
C PHE A 71 15.28 -11.26 35.54
N SER A 72 16.16 -10.56 36.29
CA SER A 72 16.74 -9.30 35.79
C SER A 72 17.58 -9.50 34.54
N GLN A 73 18.43 -10.53 34.49
CA GLN A 73 19.22 -10.86 33.31
C GLN A 73 18.35 -11.20 32.10
N TRP A 74 17.32 -12.03 32.31
CA TRP A 74 16.39 -12.37 31.24
C TRP A 74 15.66 -11.13 30.69
N TYR A 75 15.21 -10.21 31.58
CA TYR A 75 14.61 -8.97 31.13
C TYR A 75 15.60 -8.08 30.37
N ASP A 76 16.85 -8.00 30.79
CA ASP A 76 17.85 -7.21 30.11
C ASP A 76 18.16 -7.76 28.69
N GLU A 77 18.21 -9.08 28.55
CA GLU A 77 18.31 -9.75 27.25
C GLU A 77 17.09 -9.47 26.37
N GLN A 78 15.86 -9.65 26.92
CA GLN A 78 14.64 -9.38 26.19
C GLN A 78 14.54 -7.89 25.77
N MET A 79 14.94 -6.97 26.64
CA MET A 79 14.95 -5.54 26.34
C MET A 79 15.90 -5.21 25.19
N THR A 80 17.03 -5.91 25.08
CA THR A 80 17.97 -5.75 23.97
C THR A 80 17.33 -6.20 22.65
N VAL A 81 16.73 -7.37 22.63
CA VAL A 81 16.02 -7.91 21.45
C VAL A 81 14.89 -6.96 21.02
N LEU A 82 14.05 -6.51 21.95
CA LEU A 82 12.94 -5.61 21.63
C LEU A 82 13.40 -4.25 21.14
N ARG A 83 14.53 -3.73 21.65
CA ARG A 83 15.14 -2.49 21.17
C ARG A 83 15.67 -2.65 19.74
N ASP A 84 16.31 -3.77 19.46
CA ASP A 84 16.84 -4.05 18.13
C ASP A 84 15.70 -4.25 17.10
N ASN A 85 14.63 -4.94 17.47
CA ASN A 85 13.43 -5.08 16.66
C ASN A 85 12.79 -3.72 16.36
N LEU A 86 12.66 -2.85 17.35
CA LEU A 86 12.15 -1.50 17.17
C LEU A 86 13.05 -0.66 16.24
N ARG A 87 14.38 -0.77 16.40
CA ARG A 87 15.32 -0.09 15.52
C ARG A 87 15.19 -0.58 14.09
N GLU A 88 15.11 -1.87 13.89
CA GLU A 88 14.95 -2.48 12.57
C GLU A 88 13.63 -2.05 11.90
N ALA A 89 12.52 -2.09 12.62
CA ALA A 89 11.23 -1.62 12.11
C ALA A 89 11.28 -0.14 11.69
N ARG A 90 11.90 0.73 12.51
CA ARG A 90 12.08 2.15 12.17
C ARG A 90 13.00 2.35 10.96
N THR A 91 14.06 1.56 10.84
CA THR A 91 14.97 1.62 9.69
C THR A 91 14.21 1.23 8.42
N ARG A 92 13.46 0.12 8.42
CA ARG A 92 12.64 -0.30 7.29
C ARG A 92 11.64 0.78 6.86
N LEU A 93 10.95 1.41 7.81
CA LEU A 93 10.03 2.51 7.53
C LEU A 93 10.76 3.70 6.89
N THR A 94 11.91 4.09 7.43
CA THR A 94 12.69 5.23 6.91
C THR A 94 13.24 4.95 5.52
N ASP A 95 13.79 3.77 5.30
CA ASP A 95 14.33 3.34 4.00
C ASP A 95 13.22 3.30 2.94
N TYR A 96 12.03 2.82 3.32
CA TYR A 96 10.87 2.81 2.44
C TYR A 96 10.44 4.23 2.08
N GLN A 97 10.35 5.13 3.04
CA GLN A 97 10.02 6.54 2.80
C GLN A 97 11.05 7.24 1.89
N GLN A 98 12.34 6.99 2.10
CA GLN A 98 13.41 7.57 1.29
C GLN A 98 13.42 7.02 -0.13
N SER A 99 13.33 5.72 -0.29
CA SER A 99 13.37 5.07 -1.62
C SER A 99 12.20 5.44 -2.52
N HIS A 100 11.03 5.73 -1.94
CA HIS A 100 9.83 6.12 -2.68
C HIS A 100 9.56 7.64 -2.66
N GLY A 101 10.40 8.43 -1.99
CA GLY A 101 10.24 9.90 -1.89
C GLY A 101 8.91 10.30 -1.22
N ILE A 102 8.48 9.52 -0.22
CA ILE A 102 7.17 9.70 0.42
C ILE A 102 7.33 10.69 1.59
N VAL A 103 7.15 11.97 1.30
CA VAL A 103 7.11 13.02 2.34
C VAL A 103 5.68 13.33 2.77
N ALA A 104 4.71 13.21 1.84
CA ALA A 104 3.28 13.45 2.07
C ALA A 104 2.44 12.54 1.15
N ALA A 105 2.36 11.25 1.49
CA ALA A 105 1.69 10.24 0.66
C ALA A 105 0.23 10.58 0.37
N ASP A 106 -0.52 11.02 1.39
CA ASP A 106 -1.95 11.30 1.28
C ASP A 106 -2.23 12.49 0.36
N GLN A 107 -1.48 13.60 0.49
CA GLN A 107 -1.66 14.77 -0.36
C GLN A 107 -1.38 14.47 -1.85
N LYS A 108 -0.34 13.68 -2.12
CA LYS A 108 0.00 13.29 -3.50
C LYS A 108 -1.09 12.39 -4.10
N LEU A 109 -1.60 11.44 -3.32
CA LEU A 109 -2.70 10.56 -3.73
C LEU A 109 -3.98 11.34 -4.02
N ASP A 110 -4.34 12.33 -3.19
CA ASP A 110 -5.51 13.18 -3.38
C ASP A 110 -5.44 14.00 -4.66
N VAL A 111 -4.26 14.57 -4.97
CA VAL A 111 -4.02 15.32 -6.21
C VAL A 111 -4.16 14.41 -7.44
N GLU A 112 -3.51 13.25 -7.43
CA GLU A 112 -3.56 12.33 -8.57
C GLU A 112 -4.95 11.69 -8.74
N THR A 113 -5.69 11.46 -7.66
CA THR A 113 -7.08 11.01 -7.70
C THR A 113 -8.02 12.09 -8.25
N SER A 114 -7.78 13.35 -7.90
CA SER A 114 -8.56 14.48 -8.45
C SER A 114 -8.32 14.64 -9.95
N LYS A 115 -7.08 14.51 -10.38
CA LYS A 115 -6.71 14.50 -11.81
C LYS A 115 -7.36 13.34 -12.56
N LEU A 116 -7.42 12.14 -11.95
CA LEU A 116 -8.11 11.00 -12.55
C LEU A 116 -9.61 11.28 -12.76
N ARG A 117 -10.26 11.92 -11.78
CA ARG A 117 -11.69 12.31 -11.91
C ARG A 117 -11.89 13.33 -13.03
N GLU A 118 -11.03 14.32 -13.13
CA GLU A 118 -11.06 15.34 -14.18
C GLU A 118 -10.90 14.71 -15.58
N LEU A 119 -9.86 13.91 -15.77
CA LEU A 119 -9.62 13.19 -17.04
C LEU A 119 -10.79 12.26 -17.39
N SER A 120 -11.36 11.57 -16.41
CA SER A 120 -12.54 10.70 -16.62
C SER A 120 -13.76 11.51 -17.05
N SER A 121 -13.97 12.69 -16.48
CA SER A 121 -15.04 13.60 -16.88
C SER A 121 -14.85 14.11 -18.32
N MET A 122 -13.61 14.48 -18.68
CA MET A 122 -13.27 14.88 -20.06
C MET A 122 -13.47 13.74 -21.05
N LEU A 123 -13.13 12.49 -20.67
CA LEU A 123 -13.34 11.32 -21.52
C LEU A 123 -14.81 11.09 -21.78
N VAL A 124 -15.67 11.17 -20.76
CA VAL A 124 -17.14 11.02 -20.91
C VAL A 124 -17.70 12.10 -21.84
N ALA A 125 -17.25 13.34 -21.71
CA ALA A 125 -17.63 14.43 -22.62
C ALA A 125 -17.18 14.15 -24.06
N ALA A 126 -15.92 13.73 -24.26
CA ALA A 126 -15.40 13.39 -25.60
C ALA A 126 -16.11 12.18 -26.23
N GLN A 127 -16.55 11.21 -25.42
CA GLN A 127 -17.38 10.10 -25.92
C GLN A 127 -18.77 10.60 -26.41
N GLY A 128 -19.37 11.55 -25.70
CA GLY A 128 -20.59 12.21 -26.12
C GLY A 128 -20.43 12.95 -27.45
N ASP A 129 -19.37 13.74 -27.59
CA ASP A 129 -19.04 14.47 -28.81
C ASP A 129 -18.85 13.50 -30.00
N ARG A 130 -18.08 12.42 -29.78
CA ARG A 130 -17.86 11.39 -30.81
C ARG A 130 -19.16 10.74 -31.26
N LEU A 131 -20.01 10.30 -30.32
CA LEU A 131 -21.29 9.69 -30.66
C LEU A 131 -22.16 10.64 -31.49
N GLN A 132 -22.14 11.94 -31.15
CA GLN A 132 -22.87 12.94 -31.91
C GLN A 132 -22.29 13.11 -33.35
N ASP A 133 -20.98 13.11 -33.49
CA ASP A 133 -20.31 13.22 -34.77
C ASP A 133 -20.48 11.96 -35.63
N ASP A 134 -20.44 10.77 -35.02
CA ASP A 134 -20.71 9.49 -35.68
C ASP A 134 -22.16 9.44 -36.22
N VAL A 135 -23.15 9.90 -35.47
CA VAL A 135 -24.55 10.00 -35.92
C VAL A 135 -24.66 10.96 -37.11
N ARG A 136 -23.95 12.10 -37.08
CA ARG A 136 -23.93 13.05 -38.19
C ARG A 136 -23.27 12.47 -39.46
N GLN A 137 -22.30 11.57 -39.29
CA GLN A 137 -21.58 10.96 -40.41
C GLN A 137 -22.37 9.84 -41.10
N VAL A 138 -23.15 9.06 -40.32
CA VAL A 138 -23.96 7.91 -40.83
C VAL A 138 -25.17 8.35 -41.63
N GLN A 139 -25.66 9.57 -41.41
CA GLN A 139 -26.71 10.14 -42.28
C GLN A 139 -26.12 10.34 -43.67
N ASP A 140 -26.77 9.73 -44.67
CA ASP A 140 -26.36 9.73 -46.06
C ASP A 140 -25.72 11.06 -46.51
N LYS A 141 -24.47 11.01 -47.05
CA LYS A 141 -23.63 12.17 -47.32
C LYS A 141 -24.33 13.29 -48.11
N GLN A 142 -25.37 12.99 -48.84
CA GLN A 142 -26.19 13.95 -49.59
C GLN A 142 -27.44 14.45 -48.83
N ALA A 143 -27.90 13.71 -47.85
CA ALA A 143 -29.11 14.00 -47.09
C ALA A 143 -28.84 14.45 -45.64
N SER A 144 -27.57 14.60 -45.24
CA SER A 144 -27.26 15.05 -43.88
C SER A 144 -27.86 16.44 -43.63
N ALA A 145 -28.45 16.64 -42.46
CA ALA A 145 -29.03 17.94 -42.09
C ALA A 145 -28.07 19.10 -42.24
N GLN A 146 -26.76 18.84 -42.07
CA GLN A 146 -25.71 19.86 -42.25
C GLN A 146 -25.42 20.19 -43.68
N VAL A 147 -25.43 19.23 -44.62
CA VAL A 147 -25.31 19.50 -46.06
C VAL A 147 -26.58 20.25 -46.55
N LEU A 148 -27.74 19.83 -46.08
CA LEU A 148 -29.00 20.49 -46.41
C LEU A 148 -29.13 21.88 -45.77
N GLY A 149 -28.55 22.09 -44.60
CA GLY A 149 -28.55 23.36 -43.91
C GLY A 149 -27.45 24.36 -44.37
N ASN A 150 -26.52 23.91 -45.20
CA ASN A 150 -25.47 24.79 -45.72
C ASN A 150 -26.07 25.83 -46.68
N PRO A 151 -25.92 27.14 -46.43
CA PRO A 151 -26.54 28.19 -47.24
C PRO A 151 -26.06 28.19 -48.68
N VAL A 152 -24.81 27.80 -48.93
CA VAL A 152 -24.25 27.71 -50.30
C VAL A 152 -24.88 26.57 -51.07
N VAL A 153 -25.07 25.39 -50.40
CA VAL A 153 -25.74 24.24 -50.99
C VAL A 153 -27.21 24.54 -51.28
N GLN A 154 -27.91 25.24 -50.36
CA GLN A 154 -29.30 25.67 -50.58
C GLN A 154 -29.42 26.61 -51.76
N LYS A 155 -28.52 27.61 -51.86
CA LYS A 155 -28.50 28.53 -52.99
C LYS A 155 -28.23 27.80 -54.31
N LEU A 156 -27.23 26.94 -54.37
CA LEU A 156 -26.88 26.17 -55.56
C LEU A 156 -28.04 25.25 -56.01
N ARG A 157 -28.81 24.69 -55.07
CA ARG A 157 -30.04 23.87 -55.36
C ARG A 157 -31.13 24.75 -55.97
N SER A 158 -31.33 25.95 -55.39
CA SER A 158 -32.32 26.89 -55.94
C SER A 158 -31.94 27.37 -57.34
N ASP A 159 -30.70 27.75 -57.55
CA ASP A 159 -30.17 28.20 -58.84
C ASP A 159 -30.23 27.06 -59.88
N LEU A 160 -29.93 25.80 -59.44
CA LEU A 160 -30.04 24.62 -60.31
C LEU A 160 -31.48 24.36 -60.73
N ALA A 161 -32.44 24.44 -59.79
CA ALA A 161 -33.88 24.26 -60.12
C ALA A 161 -34.36 25.31 -61.13
N GLN A 162 -33.90 26.55 -61.00
CA GLN A 162 -34.22 27.61 -61.95
C GLN A 162 -33.57 27.38 -63.32
N ALA A 163 -32.30 26.96 -63.36
CA ALA A 163 -31.62 26.61 -64.59
C ALA A 163 -32.21 25.40 -65.29
N GLU A 164 -32.67 24.39 -64.54
CA GLU A 164 -33.39 23.21 -65.09
C GLU A 164 -34.74 23.60 -65.66
N ALA A 165 -35.48 24.54 -65.05
CA ALA A 165 -36.71 25.06 -65.60
C ALA A 165 -36.44 25.82 -66.94
N THR A 166 -35.37 26.64 -66.96
CA THR A 166 -34.93 27.35 -68.18
C THR A 166 -34.53 26.38 -69.33
N LEU A 167 -33.84 25.31 -69.00
CA LEU A 167 -33.47 24.24 -69.91
C LEU A 167 -34.69 23.51 -70.46
N SER A 168 -35.67 23.22 -69.58
CA SER A 168 -36.94 22.61 -69.95
C SER A 168 -37.68 23.49 -70.96
N ASP A 169 -37.80 24.78 -70.66
CA ASP A 169 -38.41 25.76 -71.63
C ASP A 169 -37.66 25.84 -72.96
N ALA A 170 -36.30 25.90 -72.94
CA ALA A 170 -35.49 25.88 -74.10
C ALA A 170 -35.65 24.60 -74.95
N SER A 171 -35.84 23.44 -74.28
CA SER A 171 -36.03 22.13 -74.93
C SER A 171 -37.36 22.01 -75.65
N THR A 172 -38.37 22.79 -75.27
CA THR A 172 -39.67 22.86 -75.95
C THR A 172 -39.69 23.78 -77.11
N ARG A 173 -38.85 24.79 -77.08
CA ARG A 173 -38.81 25.84 -78.14
C ARG A 173 -37.73 25.66 -79.19
N TYR A 174 -36.62 25.02 -78.82
CA TYR A 174 -35.42 24.93 -79.65
C TYR A 174 -34.94 23.49 -79.79
N GLY A 175 -34.38 23.13 -80.91
CA GLY A 175 -33.69 21.87 -81.13
C GLY A 175 -32.34 21.80 -80.29
N ARG A 176 -31.89 20.60 -79.95
CA ARG A 176 -30.68 20.37 -79.16
C ARG A 176 -29.38 21.03 -79.67
N ASN A 177 -29.35 21.36 -80.95
CA ASN A 177 -28.21 22.05 -81.62
C ASN A 177 -28.28 23.59 -81.55
N HIS A 178 -29.39 24.12 -81.03
CA HIS A 178 -29.58 25.58 -80.96
C HIS A 178 -28.69 26.20 -79.88
N PRO A 179 -28.07 27.41 -80.15
CA PRO A 179 -27.17 28.08 -79.21
C PRO A 179 -27.81 28.25 -77.77
N GLU A 180 -29.07 28.66 -77.72
CA GLU A 180 -29.77 28.88 -76.42
C GLU A 180 -29.98 27.60 -75.67
N TYR A 181 -30.28 26.46 -76.32
CA TYR A 181 -30.38 25.15 -75.64
C TYR A 181 -29.02 24.75 -75.07
N LYS A 182 -27.93 24.85 -75.88
CA LYS A 182 -26.55 24.51 -75.41
C LYS A 182 -26.09 25.40 -74.27
N LYS A 183 -26.47 26.69 -74.27
CA LYS A 183 -26.16 27.60 -73.16
C LYS A 183 -26.84 27.17 -71.86
N ALA A 184 -28.18 26.91 -71.93
CA ALA A 184 -28.91 26.45 -70.73
C ALA A 184 -28.43 25.05 -70.20
N GLU A 185 -28.08 24.13 -71.11
CA GLU A 185 -27.49 22.85 -70.76
C GLU A 185 -26.14 23.00 -70.10
N ALA A 186 -25.25 23.87 -70.58
CA ALA A 186 -23.97 24.16 -69.98
C ALA A 186 -24.09 24.82 -68.60
N GLU A 187 -25.09 25.66 -68.39
CA GLU A 187 -25.39 26.26 -67.07
C GLU A 187 -25.85 25.22 -66.04
N VAL A 188 -26.78 24.33 -66.40
CA VAL A 188 -27.23 23.21 -65.57
C VAL A 188 -26.06 22.30 -65.23
N GLN A 189 -25.21 21.97 -66.19
CA GLN A 189 -24.02 21.12 -65.95
C GLN A 189 -23.03 21.78 -65.03
N SER A 190 -22.79 23.09 -65.17
CA SER A 190 -21.95 23.87 -64.27
C SER A 190 -22.44 23.90 -62.85
N LEU A 191 -23.74 24.18 -62.63
CA LEU A 191 -24.38 24.20 -61.32
C LEU A 191 -24.38 22.82 -60.66
N LYS A 192 -24.61 21.74 -61.42
CA LYS A 192 -24.50 20.35 -60.91
C LYS A 192 -23.06 20.05 -60.45
N SER A 193 -22.10 20.45 -61.22
CA SER A 193 -20.67 20.29 -60.83
C SER A 193 -20.34 21.07 -59.57
N GLN A 194 -20.75 22.32 -59.44
CA GLN A 194 -20.53 23.16 -58.24
C GLN A 194 -21.25 22.56 -57.02
N LEU A 195 -22.51 22.14 -57.15
CA LEU A 195 -23.27 21.49 -56.08
C LEU A 195 -22.57 20.20 -55.58
N SER A 196 -22.11 19.36 -56.53
CA SER A 196 -21.35 18.15 -56.22
C SER A 196 -20.06 18.44 -55.48
N GLN A 197 -19.32 19.48 -55.93
CA GLN A 197 -18.08 19.91 -55.31
C GLN A 197 -18.33 20.40 -53.86
N GLU A 198 -19.32 21.29 -53.66
CA GLU A 198 -19.64 21.85 -52.34
C GLU A 198 -20.12 20.75 -51.39
N THR A 199 -21.00 19.85 -51.85
CA THR A 199 -21.44 18.69 -51.07
C THR A 199 -20.27 17.83 -50.62
N ARG A 200 -19.25 17.65 -51.47
CA ARG A 200 -18.04 16.89 -51.17
C ARG A 200 -17.18 17.61 -50.13
N VAL A 201 -17.03 18.94 -50.24
CA VAL A 201 -16.29 19.76 -49.27
C VAL A 201 -16.94 19.66 -47.88
N VAL A 202 -18.25 19.86 -47.79
CA VAL A 202 -18.98 19.72 -46.52
C VAL A 202 -18.84 18.30 -45.96
N GLY A 203 -18.99 17.26 -46.78
CA GLY A 203 -18.81 15.86 -46.34
C GLY A 203 -17.40 15.56 -45.85
N SER A 204 -16.35 16.09 -46.50
CA SER A 204 -14.97 15.91 -46.05
C SER A 204 -14.69 16.66 -44.74
N SER A 205 -15.30 17.82 -44.52
CA SER A 205 -15.22 18.56 -43.27
C SER A 205 -15.84 17.77 -42.10
N LEU A 206 -17.02 17.17 -42.29
CA LEU A 206 -17.67 16.31 -41.31
C LEU A 206 -16.81 15.08 -40.97
N GLN A 207 -16.23 14.45 -41.97
CA GLN A 207 -15.33 13.32 -41.79
C GLN A 207 -14.08 13.70 -40.96
N SER A 208 -13.50 14.88 -41.26
CA SER A 208 -12.36 15.41 -40.51
C SER A 208 -12.73 15.68 -39.04
N THR A 209 -13.89 16.27 -38.80
CA THR A 209 -14.39 16.52 -37.43
C THR A 209 -14.57 15.22 -36.65
N ALA A 210 -15.23 14.22 -37.22
CA ALA A 210 -15.43 12.91 -36.60
C ALA A 210 -14.07 12.20 -36.31
N ALA A 211 -13.11 12.31 -37.23
CA ALA A 211 -11.78 11.76 -37.00
C ALA A 211 -11.03 12.48 -35.87
N GLN A 212 -11.18 13.80 -35.71
CA GLN A 212 -10.62 14.57 -34.60
C GLN A 212 -11.27 14.19 -33.27
N SER A 213 -12.61 14.03 -33.20
CA SER A 213 -13.32 13.59 -32.01
C SER A 213 -12.89 12.19 -31.58
N ALA A 214 -12.76 11.25 -32.54
CA ALA A 214 -12.27 9.91 -32.29
C ALA A 214 -10.82 9.89 -31.74
N LYS A 215 -9.94 10.71 -32.31
CA LYS A 215 -8.56 10.86 -31.85
C LYS A 215 -8.50 11.42 -30.43
N ARG A 216 -9.27 12.47 -30.14
CA ARG A 216 -9.35 13.08 -28.81
C ARG A 216 -9.85 12.09 -27.76
N GLU A 217 -10.89 11.31 -28.10
CA GLU A 217 -11.38 10.26 -27.19
C GLU A 217 -10.30 9.21 -26.89
N SER A 218 -9.57 8.76 -27.93
CA SER A 218 -8.48 7.80 -27.75
C SER A 218 -7.37 8.35 -26.84
N GLU A 219 -6.92 9.58 -27.09
CA GLU A 219 -5.88 10.23 -26.28
C GLU A 219 -6.33 10.39 -24.81
N LEU A 220 -7.58 10.76 -24.58
CA LEU A 220 -8.13 10.86 -23.22
C LEU A 220 -8.27 9.49 -22.55
N ARG A 221 -8.64 8.44 -23.31
CA ARG A 221 -8.73 7.07 -22.80
C ARG A 221 -7.36 6.57 -22.33
N ASP A 222 -6.32 6.82 -23.13
CA ASP A 222 -4.94 6.47 -22.81
C ASP A 222 -4.46 7.25 -21.58
N ALA A 223 -4.75 8.54 -21.50
CA ALA A 223 -4.41 9.39 -20.36
C ALA A 223 -5.12 8.94 -19.06
N VAL A 224 -6.40 8.52 -19.14
CA VAL A 224 -7.14 7.95 -18.01
C VAL A 224 -6.53 6.63 -17.57
N ALA A 225 -6.14 5.76 -18.51
CA ALA A 225 -5.51 4.49 -18.20
C ALA A 225 -4.16 4.68 -17.48
N GLU A 226 -3.31 5.56 -18.00
CA GLU A 226 -2.02 5.91 -17.37
C GLU A 226 -2.22 6.52 -15.97
N GLN A 227 -3.16 7.44 -15.84
CA GLN A 227 -3.45 8.08 -14.56
C GLN A 227 -4.01 7.10 -13.54
N LYS A 228 -4.85 6.16 -13.96
CA LYS A 228 -5.37 5.09 -13.11
C LYS A 228 -4.24 4.19 -12.58
N GLU A 229 -3.29 3.85 -13.42
CA GLU A 229 -2.12 3.06 -13.01
C GLU A 229 -1.28 3.80 -11.96
N LYS A 230 -1.05 5.11 -12.14
CA LYS A 230 -0.36 5.96 -11.16
C LYS A 230 -1.08 5.96 -9.80
N VAL A 231 -2.40 6.13 -9.80
CA VAL A 231 -3.21 6.12 -8.58
C VAL A 231 -3.15 4.76 -7.90
N LEU A 232 -3.25 3.65 -8.65
CA LEU A 232 -3.13 2.29 -8.09
C LEU A 232 -1.76 2.05 -7.45
N LYS A 233 -0.69 2.49 -8.11
CA LYS A 233 0.67 2.40 -7.57
C LYS A 233 0.84 3.21 -6.28
N LEU A 234 0.29 4.42 -6.23
CA LEU A 234 0.34 5.26 -5.02
C LEU A 234 -0.48 4.66 -3.88
N ASN A 235 -1.64 4.06 -4.16
CA ASN A 235 -2.41 3.33 -3.15
C ASN A 235 -1.62 2.16 -2.57
N ALA A 236 -1.00 1.33 -3.42
CA ALA A 236 -0.18 0.22 -2.96
C ALA A 236 1.01 0.70 -2.09
N GLN A 237 1.65 1.80 -2.48
CA GLN A 237 2.74 2.41 -1.69
C GLN A 237 2.24 2.95 -0.34
N ARG A 238 1.04 3.51 -0.29
CA ARG A 238 0.43 3.96 0.96
C ARG A 238 0.09 2.79 1.88
N ASP A 239 -0.52 1.75 1.35
CA ASP A 239 -0.88 0.55 2.13
C ASP A 239 0.36 -0.11 2.75
N GLU A 240 1.45 -0.20 2.01
CA GLU A 240 2.74 -0.70 2.52
C GLU A 240 3.33 0.23 3.58
N LEU A 241 3.26 1.55 3.39
CA LEU A 241 3.70 2.52 4.37
C LEU A 241 2.92 2.40 5.68
N ASP A 242 1.61 2.20 5.60
CA ASP A 242 0.74 2.06 6.77
C ASP A 242 1.02 0.73 7.52
N LEU A 243 1.33 -0.35 6.79
CA LEU A 243 1.79 -1.60 7.39
C LEU A 243 3.11 -1.41 8.17
N LEU A 244 4.10 -0.74 7.56
CA LEU A 244 5.38 -0.46 8.22
C LEU A 244 5.22 0.44 9.45
N LYS A 245 4.29 1.41 9.43
CA LYS A 245 3.96 2.21 10.62
C LYS A 245 3.37 1.34 11.74
N GLN A 246 2.45 0.44 11.41
CA GLN A 246 1.87 -0.49 12.38
C GLN A 246 2.93 -1.42 12.99
N GLU A 247 3.91 -1.88 12.20
CA GLU A 247 5.03 -2.66 12.73
C GLU A 247 5.87 -1.85 13.73
N VAL A 248 6.15 -0.57 13.44
CA VAL A 248 6.87 0.32 14.36
C VAL A 248 6.06 0.54 15.65
N ASP A 249 4.76 0.79 15.54
CA ASP A 249 3.89 1.02 16.69
C ASP A 249 3.80 -0.23 17.56
N ALA A 250 3.65 -1.42 16.98
CA ALA A 250 3.63 -2.69 17.69
C ALA A 250 4.98 -2.97 18.40
N ALA A 251 6.10 -2.74 17.72
CA ALA A 251 7.43 -2.89 18.31
C ALA A 251 7.67 -1.88 19.44
N GLN A 252 7.19 -0.65 19.30
CA GLN A 252 7.27 0.38 20.34
C GLN A 252 6.44 0.03 21.56
N GLU A 253 5.23 -0.48 21.37
CA GLU A 253 4.35 -0.92 22.46
C GLU A 253 4.94 -2.11 23.23
N ALA A 254 5.47 -3.11 22.49
CA ALA A 254 6.16 -4.25 23.09
C ALA A 254 7.36 -3.80 23.94
N TYR A 255 8.19 -2.89 23.41
CA TYR A 255 9.32 -2.32 24.14
C TYR A 255 8.86 -1.56 25.39
N ASN A 256 7.85 -0.71 25.30
CA ASN A 256 7.35 0.08 26.43
C ASN A 256 6.77 -0.82 27.52
N THR A 257 6.01 -1.85 27.14
CA THR A 257 5.42 -2.81 28.06
C THR A 257 6.50 -3.60 28.81
N ALA A 258 7.50 -4.10 28.08
CA ALA A 258 8.61 -4.83 28.69
C ALA A 258 9.46 -3.93 29.60
N SER A 259 9.71 -2.67 29.19
CA SER A 259 10.44 -1.69 29.98
C SER A 259 9.73 -1.35 31.30
N GLY A 260 8.40 -1.21 31.26
CA GLY A 260 7.58 -1.01 32.45
C GLY A 260 7.69 -2.19 33.42
N ARG A 261 7.57 -3.43 32.91
CA ARG A 261 7.72 -4.65 33.72
C ARG A 261 9.14 -4.82 34.32
N ALA A 262 10.16 -4.56 33.51
CA ALA A 262 11.56 -4.60 33.96
C ALA A 262 11.82 -3.59 35.09
N SER A 263 11.27 -2.39 34.95
CA SER A 263 11.39 -1.34 35.99
C SER A 263 10.67 -1.72 37.28
N ALA A 264 9.46 -2.28 37.19
CA ALA A 264 8.72 -2.78 38.36
C ALA A 264 9.46 -3.91 39.07
N SER A 265 9.98 -4.90 38.31
CA SER A 265 10.76 -6.01 38.86
C SER A 265 12.05 -5.54 39.56
N ARG A 266 12.76 -4.55 39.04
CA ARG A 266 13.94 -3.96 39.67
C ARG A 266 13.62 -3.22 40.96
N LEU A 267 12.48 -2.53 41.03
CA LEU A 267 12.00 -1.89 42.27
C LEU A 267 11.67 -2.93 43.33
N GLU A 268 10.95 -3.98 42.95
CA GLU A 268 10.59 -5.07 43.86
C GLU A 268 11.83 -5.79 44.44
N SER A 269 12.84 -6.04 43.59
CA SER A 269 14.09 -6.65 44.03
C SER A 269 14.91 -5.74 44.98
N ARG A 270 14.77 -4.42 44.89
CA ARG A 270 15.41 -3.47 45.82
C ARG A 270 14.68 -3.34 47.14
N LEU A 271 13.34 -3.49 47.14
CA LEU A 271 12.53 -3.44 48.36
C LEU A 271 12.62 -4.73 49.20
N SER A 272 13.03 -5.84 48.57
CA SER A 272 13.21 -7.13 49.22
C SER A 272 14.64 -7.35 49.80
N GLN A 273 15.55 -6.41 49.66
CA GLN A 273 16.87 -6.35 50.27
C GLN A 273 16.84 -5.52 51.56
#